data_23ac74411326beb707a8a97d54f4a692
#
_entry.id   23ac74411326beb707a8a97d54f4a692
#
_cell.length_a   1.000
_cell.length_b   1.000
_cell.length_c   1.000
_cell.angle_alpha   90.00
_cell.angle_beta   90.00
_cell.angle_gamma   90.00
#
_symmetry.space_group_name_H-M   'P 1'
#
loop_
_entity.id
_entity.type
_entity.pdbx_description
1 polymer ?
#
loop_
_entity_poly.entity_id
_entity_poly.type
_entity_poly.pdbx_seq_one_letter_code
_entity_poly.pdbx_strand_id
1 'polypeptide(L)'
;MKRSIINKCLIGIGILSMASCSDPMEEITDIIFDREFSPTNLEVKDVKETSALLTWKASARISEYTVELYPDDSLTFTSSPKSIDITENELPLQDLTYDTRYSVKVIAKDTKNSSRNSKPAILFFRTAAQQIFNAIEKGNIADRSVVVSWAEGDKDVSELRAFDETGALIATHVISDAEKKSSTAKVEGLSPLTKYTIKLYFNSNGVLKERGSKTFMTKVDLNGATAVTTKDDLAALIANAKDGEVFALMEGKFVVKSSSESVTAGVIVVNKNITIKGADPSDVPVINGRFQLDDGASLTINMVNIDGEGTTGDQCFNYKGTNVGGISVNNAEIKNFKKGLYYVNVAAKVPYIKFNNCLIHDIICDGGDMLDCRAGCIDDLSITNSTIYNSCAERDFVRFDDASGAFAGATPKITIDHCTINAAANKSGKRLLYVRFVGTTINWTNNIVTNTAAVWSNQSKTSVPTFGNNNFYFNCEKLNVLDGAEGGKTNLFIDEMATVLNPQYADAASGNFQLKNESVSKFKTGDPRWYSKQ
;
A
#
# COMPACT_ATOMS: atom_id res chain seq x y z
N MET A 1 7.41 36.55 -46.53
CA MET A 1 6.62 37.38 -47.47
C MET A 1 5.72 38.26 -46.62
N LYS A 2 6.05 39.56 -46.60
CA LYS A 2 5.28 40.73 -47.11
C LYS A 2 3.90 40.85 -46.42
N ARG A 3 3.46 41.97 -45.89
CA ARG A 3 3.77 43.45 -45.80
C ARG A 3 2.66 44.01 -44.91
N SER A 4 2.89 44.77 -43.86
CA SER A 4 2.98 46.25 -43.85
C SER A 4 1.90 46.99 -44.60
N ILE A 5 1.06 47.77 -43.92
CA ILE A 5 0.65 49.11 -44.40
C ILE A 5 0.35 50.02 -43.16
N ILE A 6 1.08 51.09 -43.16
CA ILE A 6 0.93 52.33 -42.39
C ILE A 6 -0.09 53.20 -43.14
N ASN A 7 -0.92 53.92 -42.45
CA ASN A 7 -1.35 55.22 -43.00
C ASN A 7 -1.58 56.27 -41.92
N LYS A 8 -0.90 57.34 -42.13
CA LYS A 8 -0.96 58.65 -41.48
C LYS A 8 -2.15 59.44 -42.05
N CYS A 9 -2.60 60.39 -41.29
CA CYS A 9 -3.04 61.75 -41.67
C CYS A 9 -3.95 62.30 -40.57
N LEU A 10 -4.07 63.50 -40.20
CA LEU A 10 -3.37 64.80 -40.41
C LEU A 10 -3.98 65.78 -39.39
N ILE A 11 -3.23 66.66 -38.97
CA ILE A 11 -3.37 67.88 -38.16
C ILE A 11 -4.63 68.67 -38.49
N GLY A 12 -5.33 69.12 -37.44
CA GLY A 12 -6.28 70.24 -37.49
C GLY A 12 -6.15 71.08 -36.22
N ILE A 13 -5.48 72.18 -36.33
CA ILE A 13 -5.33 73.21 -35.27
C ILE A 13 -6.62 74.00 -35.17
N GLY A 14 -7.23 74.01 -33.98
CA GLY A 14 -8.32 74.93 -33.64
C GLY A 14 -8.07 75.50 -32.24
N ILE A 15 -7.57 76.69 -32.20
CA ILE A 15 -7.46 77.51 -31.00
C ILE A 15 -8.84 78.08 -30.72
N LEU A 16 -9.41 77.81 -29.52
CA LEU A 16 -10.45 78.62 -28.95
C LEU A 16 -10.50 78.51 -27.44
N SER A 17 -10.21 79.64 -26.84
CA SER A 17 -10.69 80.24 -25.55
C SER A 17 -10.62 79.41 -24.26
N MET A 18 -9.77 79.88 -23.41
CA MET A 18 -9.78 79.71 -21.96
C MET A 18 -11.17 80.01 -21.40
N ALA A 19 -11.88 78.98 -20.95
CA ALA A 19 -12.82 79.11 -19.86
C ALA A 19 -12.24 78.39 -18.68
N SER A 20 -11.67 79.09 -17.74
CA SER A 20 -11.31 78.57 -16.44
C SER A 20 -12.59 78.19 -15.72
N CYS A 21 -12.89 76.89 -15.76
CA CYS A 21 -13.67 76.26 -14.71
C CYS A 21 -12.67 75.76 -13.69
N SER A 22 -12.51 76.43 -12.63
CA SER A 22 -12.02 75.88 -11.38
C SER A 22 -13.07 74.90 -10.91
N ASP A 23 -12.88 73.63 -11.24
CA ASP A 23 -13.47 72.56 -10.44
C ASP A 23 -12.76 72.68 -9.08
N PRO A 24 -13.48 72.95 -8.00
CA PRO A 24 -12.94 72.63 -6.70
C PRO A 24 -12.81 71.13 -6.67
N MET A 25 -11.58 70.61 -6.71
CA MET A 25 -11.33 69.28 -6.16
C MET A 25 -11.81 69.39 -4.72
N GLU A 26 -13.06 69.00 -4.47
CA GLU A 26 -13.46 68.55 -3.15
C GLU A 26 -12.53 67.44 -2.79
N GLU A 27 -11.50 67.69 -2.02
CA GLU A 27 -10.79 66.67 -1.31
C GLU A 27 -11.86 65.88 -0.58
N ILE A 28 -12.07 64.63 -0.99
CA ILE A 28 -12.87 63.69 -0.22
C ILE A 28 -12.06 63.43 1.03
N THR A 29 -12.20 64.31 2.01
CA THR A 29 -11.46 64.26 3.28
C THR A 29 -12.04 63.21 4.23
N ASP A 30 -13.28 62.76 4.02
CA ASP A 30 -13.91 61.74 4.84
C ASP A 30 -14.82 60.85 4.01
N ILE A 31 -14.36 59.62 3.78
CA ILE A 31 -15.24 58.55 3.30
C ILE A 31 -16.01 58.01 4.51
N ILE A 32 -17.28 58.38 4.63
CA ILE A 32 -18.16 57.85 5.67
C ILE A 32 -18.68 56.49 5.19
N PHE A 33 -18.23 55.46 5.82
CA PHE A 33 -18.77 54.11 5.57
C PHE A 33 -20.04 53.91 6.39
N ASP A 34 -21.07 53.31 5.80
CA ASP A 34 -22.32 52.97 6.50
C ASP A 34 -22.15 51.91 7.58
N ARG A 35 -21.06 51.11 7.51
CA ARG A 35 -20.73 50.03 8.43
C ARG A 35 -19.23 49.94 8.62
N GLU A 36 -18.83 49.30 9.71
CA GLU A 36 -17.44 48.87 9.91
C GLU A 36 -17.05 47.76 8.92
N PHE A 37 -15.76 47.63 8.64
CA PHE A 37 -15.23 46.58 7.78
C PHE A 37 -15.24 45.26 8.51
N SER A 38 -15.70 44.20 7.81
CA SER A 38 -15.62 42.84 8.32
C SER A 38 -14.17 42.44 8.56
N PRO A 39 -13.90 41.64 9.63
CA PRO A 39 -12.59 41.03 9.83
C PRO A 39 -12.19 40.21 8.61
N THR A 40 -10.91 40.23 8.26
CA THR A 40 -10.37 39.46 7.12
C THR A 40 -9.41 38.40 7.64
N ASN A 41 -9.07 37.40 6.79
CA ASN A 41 -8.18 36.29 7.13
C ASN A 41 -8.62 35.59 8.43
N LEU A 42 -9.92 35.33 8.57
CA LEU A 42 -10.44 34.55 9.69
C LEU A 42 -10.01 33.10 9.52
N GLU A 43 -9.25 32.59 10.48
CA GLU A 43 -8.67 31.25 10.48
C GLU A 43 -8.86 30.58 11.85
N VAL A 44 -8.92 29.26 11.84
CA VAL A 44 -8.81 28.46 13.06
C VAL A 44 -7.51 27.66 13.03
N LYS A 45 -6.79 27.65 14.15
CA LYS A 45 -5.50 26.98 14.31
C LYS A 45 -5.52 26.10 15.56
N ASP A 46 -4.55 25.20 15.67
CA ASP A 46 -4.33 24.36 16.84
C ASP A 46 -5.60 23.65 17.35
N VAL A 47 -6.40 23.12 16.42
CA VAL A 47 -7.65 22.44 16.74
C VAL A 47 -7.34 21.12 17.45
N LYS A 48 -7.80 21.01 18.71
CA LYS A 48 -7.69 19.84 19.57
C LYS A 48 -9.09 19.28 19.90
N GLU A 49 -9.15 18.35 20.81
CA GLU A 49 -10.42 17.72 21.25
C GLU A 49 -11.36 18.76 21.90
N THR A 50 -10.82 19.64 22.74
CA THR A 50 -11.60 20.57 23.56
C THR A 50 -11.15 22.02 23.44
N SER A 51 -10.28 22.34 22.50
CA SER A 51 -9.77 23.70 22.31
C SER A 51 -9.40 23.97 20.85
N ALA A 52 -9.38 25.26 20.50
CA ALA A 52 -8.88 25.77 19.23
C ALA A 52 -8.42 27.23 19.40
N LEU A 53 -7.61 27.73 18.49
CA LEU A 53 -7.23 29.13 18.43
C LEU A 53 -7.87 29.78 17.20
N LEU A 54 -8.72 30.77 17.42
CA LEU A 54 -9.34 31.56 16.37
C LEU A 54 -8.49 32.82 16.17
N THR A 55 -8.14 33.15 14.92
CA THR A 55 -7.35 34.35 14.59
C THR A 55 -7.95 35.09 13.39
N TRP A 56 -7.82 36.40 13.36
CA TRP A 56 -8.23 37.22 12.22
C TRP A 56 -7.34 38.46 12.08
N LYS A 57 -7.41 39.09 10.92
CA LYS A 57 -6.71 40.35 10.71
C LYS A 57 -7.59 41.49 11.18
N ALA A 58 -7.07 42.25 12.14
CA ALA A 58 -7.71 43.44 12.66
C ALA A 58 -7.69 44.61 11.65
N SER A 59 -8.73 45.43 11.64
CA SER A 59 -8.72 46.72 10.98
C SER A 59 -8.19 47.81 11.96
N ALA A 60 -7.39 48.72 11.48
CA ALA A 60 -6.75 49.78 12.31
C ALA A 60 -7.73 50.70 13.09
N ARG A 61 -9.01 50.68 12.73
CA ARG A 61 -10.06 51.48 13.35
C ARG A 61 -10.95 50.72 14.33
N ILE A 62 -10.80 49.38 14.40
CA ILE A 62 -11.65 48.54 15.21
C ILE A 62 -10.92 48.19 16.50
N SER A 63 -11.58 48.42 17.62
CA SER A 63 -11.06 48.13 18.96
C SER A 63 -11.81 47.01 19.68
N GLU A 64 -12.92 46.53 19.13
CA GLU A 64 -13.75 45.54 19.78
C GLU A 64 -14.45 44.63 18.75
N TYR A 65 -14.56 43.33 19.06
CA TYR A 65 -15.21 42.32 18.24
C TYR A 65 -16.20 41.52 19.08
N THR A 66 -17.29 41.05 18.47
CA THR A 66 -18.15 40.03 19.01
C THR A 66 -17.88 38.72 18.24
N VAL A 67 -17.51 37.65 18.95
CA VAL A 67 -17.37 36.32 18.43
C VAL A 67 -18.56 35.47 18.88
N GLU A 68 -19.32 34.94 17.93
CA GLU A 68 -20.43 34.03 18.18
C GLU A 68 -20.02 32.62 17.76
N LEU A 69 -20.08 31.67 18.68
CA LEU A 69 -19.73 30.26 18.48
C LEU A 69 -20.99 29.40 18.55
N TYR A 70 -21.33 28.72 17.48
CA TYR A 70 -22.52 27.88 17.32
C TYR A 70 -22.12 26.40 17.36
N PRO A 71 -22.48 25.64 18.41
CA PRO A 71 -22.18 24.21 18.50
C PRO A 71 -23.10 23.37 17.60
N ASP A 72 -22.60 22.21 17.17
CA ASP A 72 -23.29 21.25 16.29
C ASP A 72 -23.85 21.89 14.99
N ASP A 73 -23.15 22.88 14.47
CA ASP A 73 -23.57 23.70 13.33
C ASP A 73 -22.54 23.62 12.18
N SER A 74 -23.04 23.75 10.95
CA SER A 74 -22.24 23.78 9.72
C SER A 74 -22.64 24.97 8.84
N LEU A 75 -22.45 26.19 9.36
CA LEU A 75 -22.81 27.48 8.73
C LEU A 75 -24.33 27.68 8.55
N THR A 76 -25.16 26.96 9.29
CA THR A 76 -26.63 27.19 9.30
C THR A 76 -27.01 28.27 10.30
N PHE A 77 -26.24 28.43 11.40
CA PHE A 77 -26.44 29.40 12.47
C PHE A 77 -27.80 29.30 13.13
N THR A 78 -28.31 28.07 13.28
CA THR A 78 -29.64 27.78 13.82
C THR A 78 -29.62 27.43 15.31
N SER A 79 -28.46 27.01 15.83
CA SER A 79 -28.29 26.75 17.27
C SER A 79 -28.09 28.05 18.05
N SER A 80 -28.26 28.03 19.38
CA SER A 80 -27.96 29.17 20.24
C SER A 80 -26.46 29.36 20.36
N PRO A 81 -25.91 30.55 20.07
CA PRO A 81 -24.48 30.81 20.14
C PRO A 81 -24.01 31.07 21.58
N LYS A 82 -22.74 30.74 21.82
CA LYS A 82 -21.96 31.36 22.90
C LYS A 82 -21.34 32.63 22.34
N SER A 83 -21.72 33.81 22.87
CA SER A 83 -21.19 35.10 22.45
C SER A 83 -20.08 35.57 23.39
N ILE A 84 -18.98 36.09 22.82
CA ILE A 84 -17.79 36.56 23.53
C ILE A 84 -17.39 37.88 22.90
N ASP A 85 -17.31 38.95 23.72
CA ASP A 85 -16.75 40.23 23.30
C ASP A 85 -15.25 40.26 23.63
N ILE A 86 -14.43 40.75 22.69
CA ILE A 86 -12.98 40.75 22.80
C ILE A 86 -12.36 41.93 22.07
N THR A 87 -11.23 42.43 22.57
CA THR A 87 -10.47 43.53 22.00
C THR A 87 -9.27 43.09 21.16
N GLU A 88 -8.80 41.89 21.40
CA GLU A 88 -7.72 41.25 20.64
C GLU A 88 -8.24 40.70 19.30
N ASN A 89 -7.31 40.40 18.39
CA ASN A 89 -7.60 39.80 17.11
C ASN A 89 -7.30 38.28 17.08
N GLU A 90 -7.24 37.70 18.28
CA GLU A 90 -7.16 36.24 18.49
C GLU A 90 -7.99 35.85 19.72
N LEU A 91 -8.59 34.67 19.67
CA LEU A 91 -9.41 34.13 20.75
C LEU A 91 -9.09 32.67 20.98
N PRO A 92 -8.44 32.31 22.11
CA PRO A 92 -8.34 30.91 22.54
C PRO A 92 -9.73 30.38 22.93
N LEU A 93 -10.25 29.47 22.17
CA LEU A 93 -11.48 28.73 22.46
C LEU A 93 -11.15 27.56 23.38
N GLN A 94 -11.84 27.46 24.52
CA GLN A 94 -11.67 26.42 25.51
C GLN A 94 -13.04 25.78 25.81
N ASP A 95 -13.01 24.63 26.48
CA ASP A 95 -14.21 23.88 26.90
C ASP A 95 -15.14 23.52 25.74
N LEU A 96 -14.54 23.25 24.58
CA LEU A 96 -15.26 22.75 23.42
C LEU A 96 -15.62 21.27 23.63
N THR A 97 -16.66 20.84 22.96
CA THR A 97 -17.00 19.41 22.90
C THR A 97 -16.19 18.75 21.79
N TYR A 98 -15.61 17.58 22.06
CA TYR A 98 -14.87 16.77 21.07
C TYR A 98 -15.79 16.36 19.91
N ASP A 99 -15.15 16.06 18.77
CA ASP A 99 -15.80 15.60 17.54
C ASP A 99 -17.07 16.39 17.17
N THR A 100 -17.03 17.70 17.41
CA THR A 100 -18.17 18.60 17.26
C THR A 100 -17.88 19.64 16.19
N ARG A 101 -18.85 19.88 15.32
CA ARG A 101 -18.79 20.97 14.34
C ARG A 101 -19.20 22.26 15.00
N TYR A 102 -18.41 23.29 14.76
CA TYR A 102 -18.68 24.65 15.24
C TYR A 102 -18.70 25.62 14.06
N SER A 103 -19.75 26.42 13.99
CA SER A 103 -19.75 27.60 13.12
C SER A 103 -19.42 28.85 13.93
N VAL A 104 -18.68 29.74 13.33
CA VAL A 104 -18.20 30.97 13.96
C VAL A 104 -18.60 32.19 13.14
N LYS A 105 -19.08 33.23 13.84
CA LYS A 105 -19.17 34.59 13.29
C LYS A 105 -18.23 35.50 14.08
N VAL A 106 -17.49 36.34 13.39
CA VAL A 106 -16.72 37.43 14.00
C VAL A 106 -17.22 38.74 13.41
N ILE A 107 -17.70 39.64 14.28
CA ILE A 107 -18.33 40.90 13.95
C ILE A 107 -17.47 42.03 14.54
N ALA A 108 -17.00 42.95 13.73
CA ALA A 108 -16.34 44.17 14.20
C ALA A 108 -17.39 45.14 14.70
N LYS A 109 -17.20 45.67 15.92
CA LYS A 109 -18.17 46.55 16.59
C LYS A 109 -17.85 48.01 16.34
N ASP A 110 -18.89 48.81 16.08
CA ASP A 110 -18.84 50.26 16.27
C ASP A 110 -19.28 50.55 17.71
N THR A 111 -18.35 50.99 18.53
CA THR A 111 -18.58 51.27 19.97
C THR A 111 -19.55 52.39 20.24
N LYS A 112 -19.88 53.21 19.22
CA LYS A 112 -20.80 54.36 19.32
C LYS A 112 -22.19 54.04 18.77
N ASN A 113 -22.29 53.15 17.79
CA ASN A 113 -23.54 52.87 17.13
C ASN A 113 -23.57 51.41 16.61
N SER A 114 -24.24 50.51 17.30
CA SER A 114 -24.33 49.08 16.96
C SER A 114 -24.97 48.79 15.58
N SER A 115 -25.78 49.73 15.05
CA SER A 115 -26.34 49.58 13.69
C SER A 115 -25.28 49.66 12.60
N ARG A 116 -24.09 50.15 12.94
CA ARG A 116 -22.92 50.26 12.06
C ARG A 116 -21.91 49.11 12.22
N ASN A 117 -22.24 48.10 13.01
CA ASN A 117 -21.41 46.89 13.10
C ASN A 117 -21.17 46.28 11.72
N SER A 118 -20.02 45.64 11.56
CA SER A 118 -19.67 45.00 10.31
C SER A 118 -20.63 43.84 9.92
N LYS A 119 -20.60 43.42 8.67
CA LYS A 119 -21.07 42.09 8.34
C LYS A 119 -20.16 41.04 9.02
N PRO A 120 -20.70 39.88 9.43
CA PRO A 120 -19.86 38.86 10.03
C PRO A 120 -18.87 38.27 9.03
N ALA A 121 -17.64 38.04 9.46
CA ALA A 121 -16.77 37.04 8.86
C ALA A 121 -17.17 35.70 9.43
N ILE A 122 -17.25 34.67 8.60
CA ILE A 122 -17.75 33.34 8.97
C ILE A 122 -16.77 32.23 8.60
N LEU A 123 -16.66 31.23 9.43
CA LEU A 123 -16.01 29.96 9.12
C LEU A 123 -16.65 28.82 9.92
N PHE A 124 -16.32 27.58 9.57
CA PHE A 124 -16.61 26.44 10.40
C PHE A 124 -15.36 25.59 10.63
N PHE A 125 -15.34 24.86 11.73
CA PHE A 125 -14.31 23.85 12.03
C PHE A 125 -14.93 22.68 12.78
N ARG A 126 -14.16 21.61 12.95
CA ARG A 126 -14.54 20.45 13.77
C ARG A 126 -13.42 20.16 14.75
N THR A 127 -13.75 20.03 16.01
CA THR A 127 -12.81 19.58 17.04
C THR A 127 -12.38 18.15 16.78
N ALA A 128 -11.17 17.79 17.21
CA ALA A 128 -10.66 16.44 17.08
C ALA A 128 -11.52 15.44 17.87
N ALA A 129 -11.58 14.21 17.39
CA ALA A 129 -12.18 13.10 18.12
C ALA A 129 -11.26 12.72 19.30
N GLN A 130 -11.85 12.22 20.38
CA GLN A 130 -11.10 11.64 21.49
C GLN A 130 -10.45 10.31 21.08
N GLN A 131 -9.46 9.89 21.84
CA GLN A 131 -8.84 8.58 21.68
C GLN A 131 -8.76 7.87 23.02
N ILE A 132 -9.85 7.24 23.41
CA ILE A 132 -9.97 6.50 24.67
C ILE A 132 -9.75 5.00 24.53
N PHE A 133 -9.56 4.46 23.30
CA PHE A 133 -9.26 3.04 23.12
C PHE A 133 -7.90 2.67 23.71
N ASN A 134 -7.88 1.56 24.41
CA ASN A 134 -6.64 0.85 24.74
C ASN A 134 -6.02 0.20 23.50
N ALA A 135 -4.79 -0.30 23.60
CA ALA A 135 -4.19 -1.14 22.58
C ALA A 135 -5.02 -2.42 22.39
N ILE A 136 -5.17 -2.88 21.14
CA ILE A 136 -5.78 -4.19 20.87
C ILE A 136 -4.67 -5.23 20.93
N GLU A 137 -4.72 -6.06 21.98
CA GLU A 137 -3.75 -7.14 22.15
C GLU A 137 -3.99 -8.27 21.14
N LYS A 138 -2.91 -8.94 20.69
CA LYS A 138 -2.99 -10.05 19.72
C LYS A 138 -3.97 -11.15 20.13
N GLY A 139 -4.04 -11.46 21.42
CA GLY A 139 -4.96 -12.46 21.97
C GLY A 139 -6.45 -12.10 21.85
N ASN A 140 -6.74 -10.82 21.67
CA ASN A 140 -8.09 -10.29 21.56
C ASN A 140 -8.62 -10.26 20.11
N ILE A 141 -7.79 -10.63 19.13
CA ILE A 141 -8.17 -10.71 17.72
C ILE A 141 -8.40 -12.18 17.36
N ALA A 142 -9.58 -12.48 16.85
CA ALA A 142 -9.92 -13.78 16.27
C ALA A 142 -10.08 -13.67 14.73
N ASP A 143 -10.44 -14.76 14.08
CA ASP A 143 -10.69 -14.80 12.64
C ASP A 143 -11.95 -14.01 12.22
N ARG A 144 -12.98 -13.97 13.11
CA ARG A 144 -14.30 -13.36 12.81
C ARG A 144 -14.77 -12.39 13.87
N SER A 145 -13.90 -12.03 14.82
CA SER A 145 -14.24 -11.12 15.92
C SER A 145 -13.03 -10.43 16.51
N VAL A 146 -13.28 -9.35 17.25
CA VAL A 146 -12.26 -8.65 18.03
C VAL A 146 -12.83 -8.27 19.38
N VAL A 147 -12.05 -8.39 20.44
CA VAL A 147 -12.36 -7.82 21.76
C VAL A 147 -11.58 -6.51 21.89
N VAL A 148 -12.30 -5.45 22.19
CA VAL A 148 -11.72 -4.12 22.39
C VAL A 148 -12.01 -3.60 23.78
N SER A 149 -11.14 -2.75 24.30
CA SER A 149 -11.34 -2.07 25.57
C SER A 149 -11.00 -0.59 25.47
N TRP A 150 -11.54 0.18 26.40
CA TRP A 150 -11.33 1.63 26.50
C TRP A 150 -11.02 2.05 27.93
N ALA A 151 -10.79 3.34 28.13
CA ALA A 151 -10.42 3.90 29.42
C ALA A 151 -11.45 3.51 30.51
N GLU A 152 -10.97 2.93 31.61
CA GLU A 152 -11.79 2.44 32.71
C GLU A 152 -12.63 3.57 33.32
N GLY A 153 -13.90 3.27 33.62
CA GLY A 153 -14.84 4.22 34.23
C GLY A 153 -15.48 5.21 33.25
N ASP A 154 -15.08 5.25 31.99
CA ASP A 154 -15.75 6.07 30.99
C ASP A 154 -17.04 5.40 30.51
N LYS A 155 -18.17 6.00 30.85
CA LYS A 155 -19.53 5.48 30.56
C LYS A 155 -20.18 6.13 29.34
N ASP A 156 -19.58 7.20 28.82
CA ASP A 156 -20.09 7.91 27.63
C ASP A 156 -19.68 7.19 26.36
N VAL A 157 -20.16 5.96 26.22
CA VAL A 157 -19.98 5.07 25.06
C VAL A 157 -21.32 4.45 24.69
N SER A 158 -21.61 4.30 23.41
CA SER A 158 -22.90 3.83 22.92
C SER A 158 -22.77 2.64 21.97
N GLU A 159 -21.82 2.70 21.03
CA GLU A 159 -21.66 1.67 20.02
C GLU A 159 -20.24 1.62 19.45
N LEU A 160 -19.92 0.46 18.91
CA LEU A 160 -18.72 0.19 18.13
C LEU A 160 -19.12 -0.07 16.67
N ARG A 161 -18.36 0.48 15.74
CA ARG A 161 -18.54 0.24 14.30
C ARG A 161 -17.24 -0.22 13.69
N ALA A 162 -17.29 -1.31 12.94
CA ALA A 162 -16.17 -1.82 12.17
C ALA A 162 -16.33 -1.47 10.68
N PHE A 163 -15.31 -0.87 10.10
CA PHE A 163 -15.24 -0.46 8.70
C PHE A 163 -14.13 -1.22 8.02
N ASP A 164 -14.32 -1.60 6.76
CA ASP A 164 -13.26 -2.16 5.91
C ASP A 164 -12.32 -1.09 5.37
N GLU A 165 -11.35 -1.49 4.55
CA GLU A 165 -10.37 -0.57 3.93
C GLU A 165 -10.99 0.39 2.92
N THR A 166 -12.18 0.11 2.40
CA THR A 166 -12.92 1.03 1.52
C THR A 166 -13.73 2.07 2.30
N GLY A 167 -13.82 1.91 3.63
CA GLY A 167 -14.65 2.73 4.50
C GLY A 167 -16.09 2.25 4.58
N ALA A 168 -16.43 1.07 4.05
CA ALA A 168 -17.75 0.49 4.16
C ALA A 168 -17.99 -0.02 5.59
N LEU A 169 -19.16 0.27 6.16
CA LEU A 169 -19.60 -0.24 7.46
C LEU A 169 -19.93 -1.73 7.34
N ILE A 170 -19.21 -2.56 8.09
CA ILE A 170 -19.35 -4.02 8.05
C ILE A 170 -20.13 -4.54 9.28
N ALA A 171 -19.82 -4.01 10.48
CA ALA A 171 -20.47 -4.45 11.69
C ALA A 171 -20.75 -3.27 12.63
N THR A 172 -21.88 -3.35 13.35
CA THR A 172 -22.23 -2.43 14.44
C THR A 172 -22.54 -3.26 15.68
N HIS A 173 -21.95 -2.88 16.80
CA HIS A 173 -22.19 -3.47 18.11
C HIS A 173 -22.68 -2.40 19.07
N VAL A 174 -23.89 -2.54 19.59
CA VAL A 174 -24.45 -1.64 20.60
C VAL A 174 -23.93 -2.06 21.97
N ILE A 175 -23.28 -1.14 22.67
CA ILE A 175 -22.60 -1.40 23.94
C ILE A 175 -23.65 -1.50 25.05
N SER A 176 -23.71 -2.66 25.72
CA SER A 176 -24.57 -2.93 26.86
C SER A 176 -24.06 -2.28 28.16
N ASP A 177 -24.92 -2.18 29.16
CA ASP A 177 -24.50 -1.63 30.46
C ASP A 177 -23.47 -2.51 31.19
N ALA A 178 -23.46 -3.82 30.94
CA ALA A 178 -22.42 -4.71 31.44
C ALA A 178 -21.05 -4.41 30.81
N GLU A 179 -21.00 -4.16 29.50
CA GLU A 179 -19.79 -3.80 28.78
C GLU A 179 -19.30 -2.40 29.15
N LYS A 180 -20.20 -1.44 29.39
CA LYS A 180 -19.82 -0.13 29.95
C LYS A 180 -19.14 -0.27 31.30
N LYS A 181 -19.65 -1.19 32.14
CA LYS A 181 -19.08 -1.43 33.47
C LYS A 181 -17.71 -2.10 33.40
N SER A 182 -17.50 -3.02 32.46
CA SER A 182 -16.22 -3.70 32.26
C SER A 182 -15.26 -2.92 31.37
N SER A 183 -15.72 -1.86 30.70
CA SER A 183 -14.98 -1.11 29.67
C SER A 183 -14.42 -2.00 28.56
N THR A 184 -15.16 -3.07 28.20
CA THR A 184 -14.72 -4.08 27.24
C THR A 184 -15.93 -4.59 26.45
N ALA A 185 -15.78 -4.77 25.15
CA ALA A 185 -16.82 -5.34 24.29
C ALA A 185 -16.22 -6.22 23.18
N LYS A 186 -17.03 -7.19 22.72
CA LYS A 186 -16.69 -8.08 21.59
C LYS A 186 -17.50 -7.70 20.36
N VAL A 187 -16.81 -7.41 19.27
CA VAL A 187 -17.44 -7.19 17.96
C VAL A 187 -17.29 -8.45 17.11
N GLU A 188 -18.38 -8.96 16.59
CA GLU A 188 -18.48 -10.17 15.79
C GLU A 188 -18.95 -9.86 14.36
N GLY A 189 -19.03 -10.88 13.49
CA GLY A 189 -19.50 -10.74 12.11
C GLY A 189 -18.44 -10.22 11.14
N LEU A 190 -17.17 -10.30 11.51
CA LEU A 190 -16.05 -9.93 10.66
C LEU A 190 -15.68 -11.07 9.72
N SER A 191 -15.00 -10.76 8.62
CA SER A 191 -14.41 -11.73 7.71
C SER A 191 -12.98 -12.06 8.12
N PRO A 192 -12.51 -13.30 7.91
CA PRO A 192 -11.12 -13.67 8.17
C PRO A 192 -10.15 -12.91 7.27
N LEU A 193 -8.90 -12.77 7.73
CA LEU A 193 -7.77 -12.19 7.00
C LEU A 193 -8.14 -10.84 6.36
N THR A 194 -8.87 -10.01 7.10
CA THR A 194 -9.38 -8.74 6.62
C THR A 194 -8.97 -7.62 7.58
N LYS A 195 -8.51 -6.51 7.01
CA LYS A 195 -8.14 -5.33 7.79
C LYS A 195 -9.36 -4.46 8.04
N TYR A 196 -9.52 -4.07 9.29
CA TYR A 196 -10.63 -3.25 9.76
C TYR A 196 -10.14 -2.02 10.51
N THR A 197 -10.93 -0.96 10.43
CA THR A 197 -10.89 0.16 11.35
C THR A 197 -12.11 0.07 12.27
N ILE A 198 -11.88 -0.14 13.57
CA ILE A 198 -12.95 -0.09 14.55
C ILE A 198 -12.99 1.29 15.21
N LYS A 199 -14.20 1.84 15.33
CA LYS A 199 -14.46 3.15 15.92
C LYS A 199 -15.43 3.03 17.07
N LEU A 200 -15.14 3.74 18.16
CA LEU A 200 -15.99 3.84 19.33
C LEU A 200 -16.76 5.17 19.27
N TYR A 201 -18.06 5.09 19.51
CA TYR A 201 -18.95 6.25 19.46
C TYR A 201 -19.74 6.45 20.75
N PHE A 202 -20.04 7.71 21.02
CA PHE A 202 -21.04 8.14 21.98
C PHE A 202 -22.20 8.81 21.24
N ASN A 203 -23.44 8.40 21.55
CA ASN A 203 -24.63 9.04 21.02
C ASN A 203 -25.06 10.17 21.95
N SER A 204 -24.80 11.40 21.55
CA SER A 204 -25.23 12.61 22.25
C SER A 204 -26.46 13.19 21.55
N ASN A 205 -27.64 12.93 22.08
CA ASN A 205 -28.92 13.46 21.56
C ASN A 205 -29.15 13.16 20.05
N GLY A 206 -28.82 11.95 19.60
CA GLY A 206 -28.98 11.55 18.21
C GLY A 206 -27.78 11.85 17.31
N VAL A 207 -26.76 12.54 17.82
CA VAL A 207 -25.51 12.81 17.11
C VAL A 207 -24.42 11.87 17.62
N LEU A 208 -23.84 11.08 16.72
CA LEU A 208 -22.72 10.19 17.06
C LEU A 208 -21.42 10.98 17.07
N LYS A 209 -20.72 10.96 18.20
CA LYS A 209 -19.41 11.57 18.40
C LYS A 209 -18.35 10.48 18.55
N GLU A 210 -17.30 10.55 17.75
CA GLU A 210 -16.21 9.57 17.79
C GLU A 210 -15.37 9.77 19.04
N ARG A 211 -15.12 8.68 19.77
CA ARG A 211 -14.33 8.63 20.99
C ARG A 211 -13.02 7.84 20.84
N GLY A 212 -12.74 7.36 19.67
CA GLY A 212 -11.50 6.68 19.34
C GLY A 212 -11.64 5.75 18.16
N SER A 213 -10.49 5.45 17.53
CA SER A 213 -10.39 4.49 16.45
C SER A 213 -9.11 3.66 16.57
N LYS A 214 -9.15 2.40 16.14
CA LYS A 214 -8.01 1.49 16.02
C LYS A 214 -8.14 0.66 14.77
N THR A 215 -7.00 0.36 14.14
CA THR A 215 -6.93 -0.58 13.03
C THR A 215 -6.38 -1.92 13.52
N PHE A 216 -6.89 -3.00 12.95
CA PHE A 216 -6.41 -4.35 13.21
C PHE A 216 -6.68 -5.22 11.98
N MET A 217 -6.09 -6.41 11.93
CA MET A 217 -6.38 -7.43 10.93
C MET A 217 -6.86 -8.69 11.64
N THR A 218 -7.97 -9.27 11.19
CA THR A 218 -8.48 -10.54 11.70
C THR A 218 -7.53 -11.68 11.35
N LYS A 219 -7.56 -12.72 12.18
CA LYS A 219 -6.78 -13.96 11.93
C LYS A 219 -7.31 -14.73 10.75
N VAL A 220 -6.54 -15.73 10.33
CA VAL A 220 -6.93 -16.67 9.27
C VAL A 220 -8.03 -17.60 9.79
N ASP A 221 -8.98 -17.96 8.92
CA ASP A 221 -9.95 -18.99 9.25
C ASP A 221 -9.24 -20.36 9.40
N LEU A 222 -9.26 -20.89 10.61
CA LEU A 222 -8.66 -22.20 10.94
C LEU A 222 -9.62 -23.37 10.79
N ASN A 223 -10.88 -23.12 10.41
CA ASN A 223 -11.88 -24.19 10.29
C ASN A 223 -11.39 -25.30 9.33
N GLY A 224 -11.41 -26.52 9.82
CA GLY A 224 -10.96 -27.71 9.06
C GLY A 224 -9.44 -27.83 8.91
N ALA A 225 -8.63 -26.98 9.54
CA ALA A 225 -7.18 -27.09 9.50
C ALA A 225 -6.62 -27.80 10.76
N THR A 226 -5.59 -28.61 10.56
CA THR A 226 -4.79 -29.17 11.64
C THR A 226 -3.84 -28.10 12.16
N ALA A 227 -4.01 -27.69 13.42
CA ALA A 227 -3.11 -26.73 14.06
C ALA A 227 -1.74 -27.39 14.34
N VAL A 228 -0.66 -26.70 13.96
CA VAL A 228 0.72 -27.18 14.10
C VAL A 228 1.54 -26.15 14.88
N THR A 229 2.24 -26.61 15.90
CA THR A 229 3.14 -25.79 16.73
C THR A 229 4.60 -26.12 16.45
N THR A 230 5.52 -25.30 16.90
CA THR A 230 6.98 -25.53 16.75
C THR A 230 7.50 -26.78 17.47
N LYS A 231 6.66 -27.43 18.28
CA LYS A 231 6.98 -28.71 18.94
C LYS A 231 6.70 -29.93 18.07
N ASP A 232 5.90 -29.73 17.03
CA ASP A 232 5.48 -30.78 16.12
C ASP A 232 6.49 -30.97 14.99
N ASP A 233 6.60 -32.16 14.48
CA ASP A 233 7.40 -32.48 13.30
C ASP A 233 6.56 -32.28 12.03
N LEU A 234 6.66 -31.07 11.45
CA LEU A 234 5.89 -30.68 10.27
C LEU A 234 6.11 -31.63 9.09
N ALA A 235 7.35 -32.09 8.85
CA ALA A 235 7.66 -32.99 7.76
C ALA A 235 6.99 -34.37 7.95
N ALA A 236 7.00 -34.88 9.17
CA ALA A 236 6.31 -36.13 9.51
C ALA A 236 4.78 -36.00 9.41
N LEU A 237 4.22 -34.86 9.84
CA LEU A 237 2.78 -34.59 9.69
C LEU A 237 2.38 -34.57 8.21
N ILE A 238 3.12 -33.89 7.34
CA ILE A 238 2.84 -33.81 5.91
C ILE A 238 3.01 -35.19 5.24
N ALA A 239 4.03 -35.96 5.62
CA ALA A 239 4.22 -37.31 5.10
C ALA A 239 3.03 -38.23 5.39
N ASN A 240 2.42 -38.12 6.57
CA ASN A 240 1.26 -38.90 7.02
C ASN A 240 -0.11 -38.24 6.70
N ALA A 241 -0.13 -37.08 6.06
CA ALA A 241 -1.35 -36.33 5.76
C ALA A 241 -2.29 -37.09 4.81
N LYS A 242 -3.55 -36.74 4.84
CA LYS A 242 -4.52 -37.15 3.80
C LYS A 242 -4.40 -36.18 2.62
N ASP A 243 -4.87 -36.66 1.45
CA ASP A 243 -4.97 -35.77 0.30
C ASP A 243 -5.95 -34.62 0.57
N GLY A 244 -5.54 -33.41 0.24
CA GLY A 244 -6.31 -32.18 0.51
C GLY A 244 -6.20 -31.66 1.94
N GLU A 245 -5.32 -32.20 2.78
CA GLU A 245 -5.19 -31.75 4.17
C GLU A 245 -4.62 -30.32 4.26
N VAL A 246 -5.16 -29.57 5.22
CA VAL A 246 -4.78 -28.19 5.51
C VAL A 246 -4.09 -28.13 6.87
N PHE A 247 -2.88 -27.60 6.90
CA PHE A 247 -2.11 -27.32 8.12
C PHE A 247 -2.10 -25.83 8.43
N ALA A 248 -2.42 -25.47 9.66
CA ALA A 248 -2.33 -24.12 10.16
C ALA A 248 -1.14 -24.00 11.12
N LEU A 249 -0.07 -23.35 10.67
CA LEU A 249 1.10 -23.10 11.48
C LEU A 249 0.83 -21.97 12.47
N MET A 250 1.02 -22.26 13.73
CA MET A 250 1.00 -21.26 14.78
C MET A 250 2.27 -20.40 14.71
N GLU A 251 2.45 -19.45 15.59
CA GLU A 251 3.64 -18.58 15.62
C GLU A 251 4.97 -19.35 15.76
N GLY A 252 6.05 -18.78 15.25
CA GLY A 252 7.41 -19.22 15.46
C GLY A 252 8.12 -19.82 14.24
N LYS A 253 9.31 -20.37 14.48
CA LYS A 253 10.18 -20.96 13.46
C LYS A 253 10.12 -22.49 13.51
N PHE A 254 9.62 -23.08 12.42
CA PHE A 254 9.51 -24.53 12.20
C PHE A 254 10.76 -25.03 11.49
N VAL A 255 11.72 -25.55 12.26
CA VAL A 255 12.94 -26.12 11.68
C VAL A 255 12.68 -27.53 11.22
N VAL A 256 12.77 -27.75 9.91
CA VAL A 256 12.61 -29.10 9.32
C VAL A 256 13.81 -29.96 9.67
N LYS A 257 13.58 -31.10 10.31
CA LYS A 257 14.67 -32.00 10.72
C LYS A 257 15.44 -32.53 9.50
N SER A 258 16.75 -32.57 9.61
CA SER A 258 17.64 -33.16 8.62
C SER A 258 18.14 -34.53 9.09
N SER A 259 18.29 -35.47 8.16
CA SER A 259 18.95 -36.75 8.42
C SER A 259 20.48 -36.66 8.41
N SER A 260 21.05 -35.52 8.06
CA SER A 260 22.50 -35.30 7.95
C SER A 260 22.98 -34.31 9.03
N GLU A 261 24.03 -34.67 9.76
CA GLU A 261 24.64 -33.81 10.77
C GLU A 261 25.25 -32.52 10.18
N SER A 262 25.62 -32.52 8.89
CA SER A 262 26.18 -31.36 8.19
C SER A 262 25.13 -30.37 7.71
N VAL A 263 23.84 -30.65 7.88
CA VAL A 263 22.71 -29.87 7.38
C VAL A 263 21.76 -29.58 8.54
N THR A 264 21.58 -28.32 8.85
CA THR A 264 20.76 -27.89 10.01
C THR A 264 19.28 -27.74 9.66
N ALA A 265 18.92 -27.70 8.37
CA ALA A 265 17.54 -27.64 7.91
C ALA A 265 17.28 -28.64 6.76
N GLY A 266 16.22 -29.41 6.86
CA GLY A 266 15.91 -30.56 6.00
C GLY A 266 14.94 -30.25 4.86
N VAL A 267 14.31 -31.33 4.40
CA VAL A 267 13.40 -31.37 3.25
C VAL A 267 12.02 -31.85 3.69
N ILE A 268 11.00 -31.14 3.30
CA ILE A 268 9.61 -31.61 3.34
C ILE A 268 9.28 -32.26 2.01
N VAL A 269 8.99 -33.55 2.02
CA VAL A 269 8.55 -34.31 0.83
C VAL A 269 7.04 -34.21 0.73
N VAL A 270 6.56 -33.68 -0.38
CA VAL A 270 5.14 -33.55 -0.70
C VAL A 270 4.82 -34.53 -1.82
N ASN A 271 3.83 -35.39 -1.62
CA ASN A 271 3.37 -36.41 -2.59
C ASN A 271 1.83 -36.48 -2.66
N LYS A 272 1.16 -35.43 -2.25
CA LYS A 272 -0.30 -35.28 -2.26
C LYS A 272 -0.65 -33.78 -2.27
N ASN A 273 -1.93 -33.45 -2.36
CA ASN A 273 -2.40 -32.10 -2.32
C ASN A 273 -2.36 -31.57 -0.86
N ILE A 274 -1.54 -30.58 -0.58
CA ILE A 274 -1.33 -30.01 0.76
C ILE A 274 -1.49 -28.50 0.72
N THR A 275 -2.17 -27.98 1.74
CA THR A 275 -2.21 -26.53 2.03
C THR A 275 -1.54 -26.26 3.37
N ILE A 276 -0.63 -25.29 3.40
CA ILE A 276 0.03 -24.78 4.62
C ILE A 276 -0.32 -23.31 4.74
N LYS A 277 -0.88 -22.89 5.88
CA LYS A 277 -1.22 -21.49 6.13
C LYS A 277 -0.74 -21.03 7.50
N GLY A 278 -0.33 -19.78 7.61
CA GLY A 278 -0.06 -19.13 8.90
C GLY A 278 -1.38 -18.81 9.62
N ALA A 279 -1.39 -18.94 10.93
CA ALA A 279 -2.60 -18.69 11.74
C ALA A 279 -2.82 -17.21 12.04
N ASP A 280 -1.74 -16.41 12.13
CA ASP A 280 -1.79 -15.01 12.52
C ASP A 280 -1.02 -14.12 11.53
N PRO A 281 -1.67 -13.16 10.85
CA PRO A 281 -1.01 -12.24 9.91
C PRO A 281 -0.05 -11.26 10.57
N SER A 282 -0.17 -11.04 11.88
CA SER A 282 0.73 -10.17 12.64
C SER A 282 1.99 -10.88 13.15
N ASP A 283 2.04 -12.22 13.01
CA ASP A 283 3.15 -13.06 13.43
C ASP A 283 3.29 -14.25 12.46
N VAL A 284 3.78 -13.93 11.26
CA VAL A 284 3.87 -14.91 10.17
C VAL A 284 4.90 -15.98 10.51
N PRO A 285 4.52 -17.27 10.61
CA PRO A 285 5.44 -18.33 10.93
C PRO A 285 6.47 -18.55 9.83
N VAL A 286 7.63 -19.10 10.21
CA VAL A 286 8.73 -19.39 9.30
C VAL A 286 8.96 -20.89 9.19
N ILE A 287 8.94 -21.45 7.99
CA ILE A 287 9.47 -22.78 7.72
C ILE A 287 10.96 -22.65 7.36
N ASN A 288 11.83 -23.19 8.18
CA ASN A 288 13.24 -23.30 7.86
C ASN A 288 13.52 -24.68 7.26
N GLY A 289 13.63 -24.71 5.95
CA GLY A 289 13.75 -25.93 5.17
C GLY A 289 13.42 -25.69 3.70
N ARG A 290 13.31 -26.76 2.92
CA ARG A 290 12.95 -26.75 1.51
C ARG A 290 11.92 -27.81 1.17
N PHE A 291 11.36 -27.77 -0.03
CA PHE A 291 10.32 -28.70 -0.47
C PHE A 291 10.80 -29.56 -1.64
N GLN A 292 10.43 -30.83 -1.61
CA GLN A 292 10.53 -31.75 -2.73
C GLN A 292 9.12 -32.14 -3.15
N LEU A 293 8.83 -32.06 -4.46
CA LEU A 293 7.54 -32.40 -5.06
C LEU A 293 7.66 -33.72 -5.78
N ASP A 294 7.09 -34.76 -5.20
CA ASP A 294 7.02 -36.12 -5.79
C ASP A 294 5.68 -36.33 -6.50
N ASP A 295 5.46 -37.49 -7.10
CA ASP A 295 4.20 -37.80 -7.80
C ASP A 295 2.98 -37.61 -6.86
N GLY A 296 1.95 -36.96 -7.39
CA GLY A 296 0.74 -36.58 -6.66
C GLY A 296 0.84 -35.23 -5.94
N ALA A 297 2.02 -34.60 -5.87
CA ALA A 297 2.22 -33.35 -5.14
C ALA A 297 1.46 -32.19 -5.77
N SER A 298 0.72 -31.45 -4.93
CA SER A 298 0.28 -30.08 -5.17
C SER A 298 0.43 -29.30 -3.86
N LEU A 299 0.92 -28.07 -3.90
CA LEU A 299 1.27 -27.34 -2.69
C LEU A 299 0.76 -25.91 -2.74
N THR A 300 -0.04 -25.56 -1.75
CA THR A 300 -0.45 -24.16 -1.50
C THR A 300 0.16 -23.68 -0.18
N ILE A 301 0.86 -22.55 -0.21
CA ILE A 301 1.41 -21.90 0.96
C ILE A 301 0.83 -20.48 1.04
N ASN A 302 0.27 -20.12 2.19
CA ASN A 302 -0.30 -18.80 2.39
C ASN A 302 0.09 -18.24 3.77
N MET A 303 0.69 -17.05 3.77
CA MET A 303 1.15 -16.38 5.00
C MET A 303 2.11 -17.26 5.84
N VAL A 304 3.08 -17.85 5.18
CA VAL A 304 4.17 -18.61 5.80
C VAL A 304 5.46 -18.24 5.10
N ASN A 305 6.43 -17.74 5.84
CA ASN A 305 7.76 -17.42 5.35
C ASN A 305 8.60 -18.69 5.18
N ILE A 306 9.51 -18.70 4.22
CA ILE A 306 10.36 -19.85 3.91
C ILE A 306 11.82 -19.38 3.92
N ASP A 307 12.61 -20.00 4.78
CA ASP A 307 14.03 -19.69 4.98
C ASP A 307 14.89 -20.91 4.63
N GLY A 308 15.73 -20.75 3.61
CA GLY A 308 16.65 -21.79 3.16
C GLY A 308 17.96 -21.88 3.94
N GLU A 309 18.15 -21.08 4.98
CA GLU A 309 19.37 -21.08 5.77
C GLU A 309 19.63 -22.49 6.36
N GLY A 310 20.84 -23.00 6.16
CA GLY A 310 21.23 -24.33 6.66
C GLY A 310 20.70 -25.51 5.85
N THR A 311 20.03 -25.29 4.71
CA THR A 311 19.63 -26.38 3.80
C THR A 311 20.79 -26.92 2.96
N THR A 312 20.58 -28.05 2.26
CA THR A 312 21.60 -28.75 1.45
C THR A 312 22.09 -27.98 0.21
N GLY A 313 21.72 -26.73 0.00
CA GLY A 313 22.12 -25.99 -1.20
C GLY A 313 21.36 -26.36 -2.46
N ASP A 314 20.17 -26.93 -2.36
CA ASP A 314 19.21 -27.10 -3.45
C ASP A 314 18.24 -25.91 -3.56
N GLN A 315 17.32 -25.98 -4.50
CA GLN A 315 16.27 -24.98 -4.68
C GLN A 315 15.22 -25.06 -3.57
N CYS A 316 14.46 -23.99 -3.37
CA CYS A 316 13.34 -23.96 -2.43
C CYS A 316 12.30 -25.04 -2.78
N PHE A 317 11.93 -25.16 -4.06
CA PHE A 317 10.99 -26.16 -4.56
C PHE A 317 11.67 -27.01 -5.64
N ASN A 318 11.86 -28.31 -5.38
CA ASN A 318 12.52 -29.22 -6.30
C ASN A 318 11.55 -30.31 -6.75
N TYR A 319 11.20 -30.34 -8.04
CA TYR A 319 10.34 -31.35 -8.62
C TYR A 319 11.12 -32.63 -8.92
N LYS A 320 10.64 -33.76 -8.40
CA LYS A 320 11.17 -35.12 -8.64
C LYS A 320 10.14 -36.03 -9.31
N GLY A 321 8.85 -35.80 -9.02
CA GLY A 321 7.75 -36.52 -9.67
C GLY A 321 7.48 -35.99 -11.08
N THR A 322 6.92 -36.85 -11.92
CA THR A 322 6.46 -36.51 -13.29
C THR A 322 4.96 -36.28 -13.37
N ASN A 323 4.19 -36.90 -12.47
CA ASN A 323 2.75 -36.68 -12.32
C ASN A 323 2.49 -35.76 -11.12
N VAL A 324 2.65 -34.46 -11.31
CA VAL A 324 2.61 -33.46 -10.26
C VAL A 324 1.58 -32.36 -10.55
N GLY A 325 1.06 -31.76 -9.50
CA GLY A 325 0.25 -30.56 -9.57
C GLY A 325 1.10 -29.29 -9.46
N GLY A 326 0.43 -28.18 -9.20
CA GLY A 326 1.06 -26.87 -9.13
C GLY A 326 1.53 -26.47 -7.73
N ILE A 327 2.27 -25.38 -7.70
CA ILE A 327 2.63 -24.65 -6.49
C ILE A 327 1.96 -23.27 -6.52
N SER A 328 1.37 -22.87 -5.39
CA SER A 328 0.90 -21.49 -5.16
C SER A 328 1.44 -20.98 -3.82
N VAL A 329 2.22 -19.91 -3.85
CA VAL A 329 2.74 -19.24 -2.65
C VAL A 329 2.22 -17.81 -2.61
N ASN A 330 1.56 -17.46 -1.51
CA ASN A 330 0.95 -16.16 -1.34
C ASN A 330 1.37 -15.54 -0.01
N ASN A 331 1.57 -14.22 -0.01
CA ASN A 331 1.83 -13.44 1.20
C ASN A 331 3.02 -13.99 2.02
N ALA A 332 4.15 -14.23 1.38
CA ALA A 332 5.30 -14.91 1.99
C ALA A 332 6.61 -14.16 1.73
N GLU A 333 7.53 -14.24 2.69
CA GLU A 333 8.94 -13.97 2.45
C GLU A 333 9.66 -15.29 2.14
N ILE A 334 10.49 -15.32 1.07
CA ILE A 334 11.28 -16.49 0.67
C ILE A 334 12.73 -16.06 0.51
N LYS A 335 13.64 -16.67 1.26
CA LYS A 335 15.03 -16.22 1.29
C LYS A 335 16.07 -17.31 1.55
N ASN A 336 17.34 -16.95 1.35
CA ASN A 336 18.54 -17.71 1.73
C ASN A 336 18.69 -19.06 1.02
N PHE A 337 18.27 -19.15 -0.25
CA PHE A 337 18.48 -20.37 -1.04
C PHE A 337 19.73 -20.30 -1.90
N LYS A 338 20.57 -21.33 -1.86
CA LYS A 338 21.84 -21.35 -2.60
C LYS A 338 21.65 -21.55 -4.11
N LYS A 339 20.70 -22.39 -4.56
CA LYS A 339 20.57 -22.68 -6.00
C LYS A 339 19.49 -21.89 -6.71
N GLY A 340 18.27 -21.91 -6.30
CA GLY A 340 17.21 -21.21 -7.01
C GLY A 340 15.89 -21.30 -6.29
N LEU A 341 14.86 -20.69 -6.86
CA LEU A 341 13.54 -20.69 -6.26
C LEU A 341 12.82 -22.02 -6.55
N TYR A 342 12.80 -22.45 -7.81
CA TYR A 342 12.31 -23.78 -8.15
C TYR A 342 13.17 -24.47 -9.22
N TYR A 343 13.02 -25.79 -9.31
CA TYR A 343 13.70 -26.60 -10.33
C TYR A 343 12.79 -27.71 -10.87
N VAL A 344 12.53 -27.69 -12.18
CA VAL A 344 11.79 -28.72 -12.90
C VAL A 344 12.72 -29.33 -13.93
N ASN A 345 13.44 -30.39 -13.54
CA ASN A 345 14.37 -31.12 -14.40
C ASN A 345 13.93 -32.58 -14.62
N VAL A 346 12.63 -32.81 -14.62
CA VAL A 346 11.95 -34.05 -14.92
C VAL A 346 10.90 -33.76 -15.98
N ALA A 347 10.51 -34.78 -16.76
CA ALA A 347 9.51 -34.66 -17.81
C ALA A 347 8.08 -34.50 -17.22
N ALA A 348 7.90 -33.51 -16.38
CA ALA A 348 6.63 -33.20 -15.74
C ALA A 348 5.86 -32.10 -16.48
N LYS A 349 4.55 -32.29 -16.61
CA LYS A 349 3.63 -31.20 -16.98
C LYS A 349 3.06 -30.58 -15.71
N VAL A 350 3.57 -29.39 -15.34
CA VAL A 350 3.18 -28.67 -14.13
C VAL A 350 2.09 -27.68 -14.52
N PRO A 351 0.87 -27.76 -13.96
CA PRO A 351 -0.22 -26.88 -14.38
C PRO A 351 0.00 -25.42 -14.03
N TYR A 352 0.62 -25.16 -12.89
CA TYR A 352 0.99 -23.78 -12.51
C TYR A 352 2.11 -23.74 -11.48
N ILE A 353 2.89 -22.64 -11.51
CA ILE A 353 3.77 -22.18 -10.42
C ILE A 353 3.49 -20.70 -10.21
N LYS A 354 2.96 -20.35 -9.03
CA LYS A 354 2.47 -19.00 -8.75
C LYS A 354 3.07 -18.45 -7.47
N PHE A 355 3.56 -17.21 -7.56
CA PHE A 355 4.01 -16.39 -6.42
C PHE A 355 3.26 -15.08 -6.45
N ASN A 356 2.49 -14.79 -5.42
CA ASN A 356 1.71 -13.56 -5.34
C ASN A 356 1.91 -12.87 -3.99
N ASN A 357 2.14 -11.57 -4.04
CA ASN A 357 2.44 -10.76 -2.85
C ASN A 357 3.60 -11.34 -2.02
N CYS A 358 4.67 -11.75 -2.69
CA CYS A 358 5.84 -12.35 -2.07
C CYS A 358 7.02 -11.35 -2.00
N LEU A 359 7.86 -11.51 -0.98
CA LEU A 359 9.16 -10.87 -0.86
C LEU A 359 10.23 -11.95 -1.05
N ILE A 360 10.95 -11.94 -2.17
CA ILE A 360 11.88 -13.00 -2.56
C ILE A 360 13.28 -12.39 -2.65
N HIS A 361 14.21 -12.89 -1.84
CA HIS A 361 15.53 -12.28 -1.81
C HIS A 361 16.64 -13.24 -1.32
N ASP A 362 17.87 -12.82 -1.55
CA ASP A 362 19.06 -13.59 -1.18
C ASP A 362 19.04 -15.02 -1.75
N ILE A 363 18.55 -15.16 -2.99
CA ILE A 363 18.60 -16.40 -3.75
C ILE A 363 19.88 -16.40 -4.59
N ILE A 364 20.91 -17.10 -4.13
CA ILE A 364 22.29 -16.99 -4.66
C ILE A 364 22.40 -17.55 -6.07
N CYS A 365 21.67 -18.63 -6.38
CA CYS A 365 21.72 -19.36 -7.65
C CYS A 365 23.09 -19.97 -7.98
N ASP A 366 23.80 -20.49 -6.98
CA ASP A 366 25.05 -21.20 -7.19
C ASP A 366 24.81 -22.57 -7.84
N GLY A 367 25.13 -22.68 -9.14
CA GLY A 367 24.93 -23.90 -9.93
C GLY A 367 23.52 -24.12 -10.49
N GLY A 368 22.58 -23.17 -10.34
CA GLY A 368 21.23 -23.20 -10.92
C GLY A 368 20.75 -21.82 -11.33
N ASP A 369 19.71 -21.73 -12.14
CA ASP A 369 19.05 -20.47 -12.46
C ASP A 369 17.90 -20.23 -11.47
N MET A 370 17.34 -19.01 -11.41
CA MET A 370 16.39 -18.69 -10.36
C MET A 370 15.05 -19.41 -10.54
N LEU A 371 14.46 -19.28 -11.71
CA LEU A 371 13.19 -19.88 -12.11
C LEU A 371 13.51 -20.94 -13.19
N ASP A 372 13.90 -22.15 -12.78
CA ASP A 372 14.63 -23.09 -13.63
C ASP A 372 13.75 -24.29 -14.04
N CYS A 373 13.34 -24.33 -15.33
CA CYS A 373 12.61 -25.44 -15.95
C CYS A 373 13.42 -25.97 -17.15
N ARG A 374 14.01 -27.17 -17.02
CA ARG A 374 14.90 -27.72 -18.05
C ARG A 374 14.29 -28.86 -18.85
N ALA A 375 13.53 -29.74 -18.22
CA ALA A 375 13.00 -30.93 -18.87
C ALA A 375 11.46 -31.03 -18.83
N GLY A 376 10.81 -30.14 -18.07
CA GLY A 376 9.36 -30.10 -17.91
C GLY A 376 8.68 -29.04 -18.78
N CYS A 377 7.36 -28.96 -18.58
CA CYS A 377 6.49 -27.92 -19.13
C CYS A 377 5.68 -27.31 -17.98
N ILE A 378 5.78 -26.01 -17.76
CA ILE A 378 4.94 -25.28 -16.81
C ILE A 378 3.89 -24.52 -17.61
N ASP A 379 2.61 -24.91 -17.48
CA ASP A 379 1.54 -24.31 -18.29
C ASP A 379 1.32 -22.82 -17.91
N ASP A 380 1.42 -22.45 -16.61
CA ASP A 380 1.23 -21.08 -16.13
C ASP A 380 2.25 -20.74 -15.02
N LEU A 381 3.32 -20.05 -15.40
CA LEU A 381 4.23 -19.41 -14.44
C LEU A 381 3.78 -17.98 -14.20
N SER A 382 3.49 -17.61 -12.95
CA SER A 382 3.16 -16.22 -12.63
C SER A 382 3.87 -15.73 -11.36
N ILE A 383 4.43 -14.52 -11.45
CA ILE A 383 4.90 -13.74 -10.30
C ILE A 383 4.18 -12.40 -10.35
N THR A 384 3.40 -12.11 -9.32
CA THR A 384 2.57 -10.91 -9.29
C THR A 384 2.66 -10.21 -7.95
N ASN A 385 2.53 -8.87 -7.95
CA ASN A 385 2.50 -8.06 -6.73
C ASN A 385 3.68 -8.35 -5.78
N SER A 386 4.86 -8.61 -6.32
CA SER A 386 5.97 -9.18 -5.57
C SER A 386 7.25 -8.37 -5.74
N THR A 387 8.10 -8.43 -4.72
CA THR A 387 9.44 -7.84 -4.78
C THR A 387 10.49 -8.93 -4.84
N ILE A 388 11.38 -8.84 -5.81
CA ILE A 388 12.54 -9.73 -5.98
C ILE A 388 13.80 -8.87 -5.90
N TYR A 389 14.71 -9.16 -4.98
CA TYR A 389 15.93 -8.39 -4.90
C TYR A 389 17.12 -9.22 -4.43
N ASN A 390 18.32 -8.71 -4.69
CA ASN A 390 19.58 -9.35 -4.29
C ASN A 390 19.62 -10.85 -4.63
N SER A 391 19.19 -11.19 -5.86
CA SER A 391 18.98 -12.60 -6.25
C SER A 391 19.60 -12.90 -7.61
N CYS A 392 20.00 -14.16 -7.82
CA CYS A 392 20.55 -14.73 -9.06
C CYS A 392 21.61 -13.84 -9.75
N ALA A 393 22.48 -13.18 -8.99
CA ALA A 393 23.41 -12.18 -9.53
C ALA A 393 24.22 -12.68 -10.74
N GLU A 394 24.64 -13.95 -10.75
CA GLU A 394 25.48 -14.56 -11.79
C GLU A 394 24.72 -15.52 -12.71
N ARG A 395 23.38 -15.54 -12.68
CA ARG A 395 22.55 -16.50 -13.39
C ARG A 395 21.38 -15.84 -14.12
N ASP A 396 20.70 -16.61 -14.97
CA ASP A 396 19.48 -16.15 -15.64
C ASP A 396 18.29 -16.07 -14.65
N PHE A 397 17.42 -15.12 -14.88
CA PHE A 397 16.25 -14.93 -14.01
C PHE A 397 15.16 -15.98 -14.31
N VAL A 398 14.69 -16.05 -15.56
CA VAL A 398 13.76 -17.10 -16.01
C VAL A 398 14.50 -18.00 -17.01
N ARG A 399 14.50 -19.30 -16.74
CA ARG A 399 15.03 -20.30 -17.67
C ARG A 399 13.99 -21.37 -17.99
N PHE A 400 13.61 -21.46 -19.26
CA PHE A 400 12.85 -22.58 -19.83
C PHE A 400 13.65 -23.15 -20.99
N ASP A 401 14.18 -24.36 -20.82
CA ASP A 401 14.84 -25.08 -21.90
C ASP A 401 13.82 -25.63 -22.89
N ASP A 402 14.28 -26.04 -24.06
CA ASP A 402 13.41 -26.55 -25.11
C ASP A 402 12.98 -27.98 -24.86
N ALA A 403 11.91 -28.16 -24.13
CA ALA A 403 11.22 -29.41 -23.94
C ALA A 403 9.96 -29.57 -24.81
N SER A 404 9.71 -28.65 -25.77
CA SER A 404 8.50 -28.60 -26.57
C SER A 404 8.23 -29.89 -27.38
N GLY A 405 9.31 -30.60 -27.75
CA GLY A 405 9.19 -31.91 -28.42
C GLY A 405 8.57 -33.00 -27.55
N ALA A 406 8.77 -32.97 -26.23
CA ALA A 406 8.15 -33.89 -25.27
C ALA A 406 6.71 -33.50 -24.90
N PHE A 407 6.33 -32.27 -25.11
CA PHE A 407 5.03 -31.68 -24.75
C PHE A 407 4.36 -31.06 -25.98
N ALA A 408 4.14 -31.87 -27.02
CA ALA A 408 3.58 -31.40 -28.29
C ALA A 408 2.24 -30.64 -28.08
N GLY A 409 2.12 -29.45 -28.67
CA GLY A 409 0.93 -28.60 -28.57
C GLY A 409 0.78 -27.81 -27.25
N ALA A 410 1.72 -27.96 -26.32
CA ALA A 410 1.70 -27.10 -25.12
C ALA A 410 2.09 -25.67 -25.47
N THR A 411 1.40 -24.71 -24.84
CA THR A 411 1.62 -23.26 -24.99
C THR A 411 1.83 -22.62 -23.61
N PRO A 412 3.01 -22.80 -23.00
CA PRO A 412 3.30 -22.21 -21.69
C PRO A 412 3.05 -20.71 -21.65
N LYS A 413 2.66 -20.23 -20.49
CA LYS A 413 2.48 -18.82 -20.24
C LYS A 413 3.38 -18.36 -19.09
N ILE A 414 4.08 -17.26 -19.27
CA ILE A 414 4.86 -16.58 -18.25
C ILE A 414 4.25 -15.22 -18.03
N THR A 415 3.94 -14.89 -16.78
CA THR A 415 3.41 -13.57 -16.37
C THR A 415 4.26 -13.00 -15.25
N ILE A 416 4.85 -11.84 -15.47
CA ILE A 416 5.53 -11.02 -14.45
C ILE A 416 4.82 -9.67 -14.43
N ASP A 417 4.06 -9.42 -13.38
CA ASP A 417 3.16 -8.27 -13.32
C ASP A 417 3.15 -7.60 -11.94
N HIS A 418 3.18 -6.27 -11.90
CA HIS A 418 3.28 -5.50 -10.67
C HIS A 418 4.42 -5.96 -9.75
N CYS A 419 5.60 -6.19 -10.33
CA CYS A 419 6.78 -6.61 -9.58
C CYS A 419 7.82 -5.49 -9.48
N THR A 420 8.48 -5.42 -8.30
CA THR A 420 9.70 -4.64 -8.10
C THR A 420 10.88 -5.59 -8.13
N ILE A 421 11.76 -5.45 -9.13
CA ILE A 421 12.91 -6.33 -9.33
C ILE A 421 14.18 -5.48 -9.24
N ASN A 422 15.01 -5.77 -8.23
CA ASN A 422 16.22 -5.00 -7.99
C ASN A 422 17.45 -5.90 -7.84
N ALA A 423 18.54 -5.59 -8.55
CA ALA A 423 19.79 -6.33 -8.50
C ALA A 423 19.61 -7.85 -8.74
N ALA A 424 18.78 -8.21 -9.73
CA ALA A 424 18.58 -9.59 -10.19
C ALA A 424 19.29 -9.79 -11.54
N ALA A 425 19.85 -11.00 -11.77
CA ALA A 425 20.63 -11.35 -12.96
C ALA A 425 21.73 -10.31 -13.30
N ASN A 426 22.45 -9.85 -12.29
CA ASN A 426 23.26 -8.62 -12.31
C ASN A 426 24.62 -8.77 -13.03
N LYS A 427 24.99 -9.94 -13.50
CA LYS A 427 26.21 -10.16 -14.27
C LYS A 427 25.98 -9.92 -15.76
N SER A 428 26.90 -9.19 -16.38
CA SER A 428 26.88 -8.95 -17.84
C SER A 428 26.73 -10.27 -18.61
N GLY A 429 25.83 -10.27 -19.59
CA GLY A 429 25.54 -11.42 -20.45
C GLY A 429 24.60 -12.45 -19.82
N LYS A 430 24.04 -12.17 -18.65
CA LYS A 430 22.88 -12.92 -18.14
C LYS A 430 21.60 -12.34 -18.72
N ARG A 431 20.51 -13.09 -18.60
CA ARG A 431 19.24 -12.78 -19.25
C ARG A 431 18.13 -12.73 -18.23
N LEU A 432 17.20 -11.82 -18.41
CA LEU A 432 15.93 -11.87 -17.71
C LEU A 432 15.07 -13.02 -18.25
N LEU A 433 15.16 -13.33 -19.56
CA LEU A 433 14.34 -14.33 -20.22
C LEU A 433 15.22 -15.28 -21.05
N TYR A 434 15.63 -16.40 -20.47
CA TYR A 434 16.19 -17.52 -21.20
C TYR A 434 15.09 -18.54 -21.50
N VAL A 435 14.19 -18.22 -22.43
CA VAL A 435 13.00 -19.03 -22.71
C VAL A 435 13.12 -19.65 -24.08
N ARG A 436 13.41 -20.94 -24.12
CA ARG A 436 13.61 -21.71 -25.35
C ARG A 436 12.45 -22.65 -25.69
N PHE A 437 11.52 -22.85 -24.78
CA PHE A 437 10.31 -23.66 -25.03
C PHE A 437 9.46 -22.95 -26.09
N VAL A 438 9.31 -23.57 -27.25
CA VAL A 438 8.62 -22.99 -28.42
C VAL A 438 7.14 -22.82 -28.11
N GLY A 439 6.55 -21.68 -28.51
CA GLY A 439 5.13 -21.37 -28.28
C GLY A 439 4.82 -20.78 -26.90
N THR A 440 5.85 -20.50 -26.09
CA THR A 440 5.66 -19.79 -24.82
C THR A 440 5.18 -18.35 -25.06
N THR A 441 4.12 -17.94 -24.39
CA THR A 441 3.68 -16.54 -24.33
C THR A 441 4.23 -15.86 -23.08
N ILE A 442 4.67 -14.61 -23.19
CA ILE A 442 5.30 -13.88 -22.10
C ILE A 442 4.61 -12.54 -21.92
N ASN A 443 4.10 -12.27 -20.72
CA ASN A 443 3.55 -10.98 -20.32
C ASN A 443 4.48 -10.35 -19.28
N TRP A 444 4.92 -9.13 -19.54
CA TRP A 444 5.80 -8.34 -18.67
C TRP A 444 5.22 -6.95 -18.50
N THR A 445 4.43 -6.75 -17.45
CA THR A 445 3.59 -5.56 -17.31
C THR A 445 3.70 -4.93 -15.93
N ASN A 446 3.62 -3.61 -15.86
CA ASN A 446 3.59 -2.83 -14.62
C ASN A 446 4.77 -3.12 -13.68
N ASN A 447 5.96 -3.35 -14.21
CA ASN A 447 7.14 -3.72 -13.42
C ASN A 447 8.11 -2.55 -13.24
N ILE A 448 8.77 -2.49 -12.09
CA ILE A 448 9.94 -1.65 -11.87
C ILE A 448 11.16 -2.56 -11.83
N VAL A 449 12.12 -2.36 -12.74
CA VAL A 449 13.39 -3.09 -12.75
C VAL A 449 14.54 -2.11 -12.53
N THR A 450 15.40 -2.43 -11.58
CA THR A 450 16.51 -1.56 -11.23
C THR A 450 17.80 -2.36 -11.00
N ASN A 451 18.94 -1.72 -11.32
CA ASN A 451 20.28 -2.22 -10.99
C ASN A 451 20.59 -3.62 -11.56
N THR A 452 20.29 -3.86 -12.84
CA THR A 452 20.70 -5.10 -13.51
C THR A 452 21.59 -4.83 -14.72
N ALA A 453 22.59 -5.70 -14.92
CA ALA A 453 23.41 -5.74 -16.12
C ALA A 453 22.95 -6.79 -17.15
N ALA A 454 21.78 -7.41 -16.90
CA ALA A 454 21.19 -8.41 -17.80
C ALA A 454 20.73 -7.80 -19.12
N VAL A 455 20.65 -8.67 -20.12
CA VAL A 455 19.88 -8.42 -21.34
C VAL A 455 18.51 -9.10 -21.23
N TRP A 456 17.56 -8.77 -22.12
CA TRP A 456 16.28 -9.46 -22.19
C TRP A 456 16.46 -10.93 -22.58
N SER A 457 16.87 -11.14 -23.82
CA SER A 457 17.16 -12.47 -24.34
C SER A 457 18.04 -12.38 -25.60
N ASN A 458 18.93 -13.36 -25.72
CA ASN A 458 19.70 -13.63 -26.96
C ASN A 458 19.35 -15.00 -27.55
N GLN A 459 18.23 -15.58 -27.14
CA GLN A 459 17.77 -16.90 -27.57
C GLN A 459 16.69 -16.78 -28.65
N SER A 460 16.98 -17.23 -29.87
CA SER A 460 16.09 -17.08 -31.03
C SER A 460 14.70 -17.72 -30.87
N LYS A 461 14.56 -18.65 -29.93
CA LYS A 461 13.28 -19.27 -29.59
C LYS A 461 12.45 -18.49 -28.56
N THR A 462 13.04 -17.50 -27.89
CA THR A 462 12.29 -16.67 -26.94
C THR A 462 11.30 -15.79 -27.68
N SER A 463 10.02 -15.95 -27.39
CA SER A 463 8.97 -15.08 -27.92
C SER A 463 9.14 -13.66 -27.41
N VAL A 464 8.81 -12.67 -28.23
CA VAL A 464 8.77 -11.26 -27.80
C VAL A 464 7.69 -11.11 -26.71
N PRO A 465 8.02 -10.56 -25.54
CA PRO A 465 7.04 -10.33 -24.51
C PRO A 465 5.98 -9.32 -24.95
N THR A 466 4.75 -9.49 -24.44
CA THR A 466 3.78 -8.41 -24.39
C THR A 466 4.20 -7.49 -23.24
N PHE A 467 4.79 -6.35 -23.59
CA PHE A 467 5.12 -5.31 -22.64
C PHE A 467 3.92 -4.42 -22.38
N GLY A 468 3.69 -4.05 -21.11
CA GLY A 468 2.67 -3.07 -20.76
C GLY A 468 3.23 -1.64 -20.84
N ASN A 469 2.35 -0.66 -20.88
CA ASN A 469 2.73 0.76 -21.01
C ASN A 469 3.35 1.38 -19.76
N ASN A 470 3.40 0.65 -18.64
CA ASN A 470 3.78 1.16 -17.33
C ASN A 470 4.99 0.42 -16.74
N ASN A 471 5.97 0.02 -17.57
CA ASN A 471 7.23 -0.51 -17.06
C ASN A 471 8.24 0.62 -16.84
N PHE A 472 8.93 0.59 -15.69
CA PHE A 472 9.98 1.55 -15.36
C PHE A 472 11.32 0.83 -15.19
N TYR A 473 12.36 1.36 -15.85
CA TYR A 473 13.71 0.83 -15.76
C TYR A 473 14.67 1.91 -15.30
N PHE A 474 15.55 1.57 -14.37
CA PHE A 474 16.57 2.48 -13.90
C PHE A 474 17.88 1.73 -13.60
N ASN A 475 18.98 2.26 -14.10
CA ASN A 475 20.30 1.61 -14.01
C ASN A 475 20.27 0.18 -14.61
N CYS A 476 19.71 0.08 -15.84
CA CYS A 476 19.47 -1.16 -16.59
C CYS A 476 19.81 -0.94 -18.07
N GLU A 477 20.95 -0.34 -18.38
CA GLU A 477 21.31 0.17 -19.72
C GLU A 477 21.20 -0.90 -20.80
N LYS A 478 21.51 -2.17 -20.46
CA LYS A 478 21.47 -3.28 -21.42
C LYS A 478 20.05 -3.66 -21.84
N LEU A 479 19.03 -3.36 -21.04
CA LEU A 479 17.63 -3.64 -21.41
C LEU A 479 17.09 -2.69 -22.49
N ASN A 480 17.73 -1.54 -22.69
CA ASN A 480 17.31 -0.51 -23.64
C ASN A 480 18.09 -0.53 -24.95
N VAL A 481 18.95 -1.54 -25.17
CA VAL A 481 19.80 -1.65 -26.36
C VAL A 481 19.41 -2.87 -27.16
N LEU A 482 18.90 -2.66 -28.37
CA LEU A 482 18.47 -3.74 -29.27
C LEU A 482 19.66 -4.47 -29.91
N ASP A 483 20.68 -3.75 -30.33
CA ASP A 483 21.88 -4.28 -30.99
C ASP A 483 23.12 -3.54 -30.53
N GLY A 484 24.29 -4.09 -30.79
CA GLY A 484 25.60 -3.47 -30.48
C GLY A 484 26.19 -3.95 -29.17
N ALA A 485 25.78 -5.10 -28.69
CA ALA A 485 26.37 -5.69 -27.52
C ALA A 485 27.86 -5.94 -27.69
N GLU A 486 28.68 -5.29 -26.92
CA GLU A 486 30.06 -5.69 -26.70
C GLU A 486 30.10 -7.16 -26.24
N GLY A 487 30.88 -7.98 -26.96
CA GLY A 487 31.04 -9.40 -26.65
C GLY A 487 29.99 -10.35 -27.24
N GLY A 488 29.25 -9.96 -28.28
CA GLY A 488 28.43 -10.86 -29.08
C GLY A 488 27.11 -11.31 -28.42
N LYS A 489 26.62 -10.58 -27.44
CA LYS A 489 25.33 -10.84 -26.75
C LYS A 489 24.39 -9.68 -27.01
N THR A 490 23.43 -9.89 -27.90
CA THR A 490 22.44 -8.90 -28.32
C THR A 490 21.11 -9.19 -27.64
N ASN A 491 20.29 -8.15 -27.40
CA ASN A 491 18.87 -8.31 -27.20
C ASN A 491 18.20 -8.59 -28.55
N LEU A 492 17.29 -9.55 -28.58
CA LEU A 492 16.43 -9.81 -29.75
C LEU A 492 15.21 -8.89 -29.78
N PHE A 493 14.89 -8.26 -28.68
CA PHE A 493 13.80 -7.31 -28.49
C PHE A 493 14.09 -6.39 -27.30
N ILE A 494 13.42 -5.25 -27.27
CA ILE A 494 13.40 -4.31 -26.14
C ILE A 494 11.96 -3.91 -25.84
N ASP A 495 11.74 -3.33 -24.67
CA ASP A 495 10.49 -2.69 -24.31
C ASP A 495 10.51 -1.23 -24.79
N GLU A 496 9.92 -0.98 -25.97
CA GLU A 496 9.91 0.35 -26.60
C GLU A 496 9.03 1.37 -25.85
N MET A 497 8.12 0.88 -24.98
CA MET A 497 7.19 1.71 -24.22
C MET A 497 7.70 2.03 -22.79
N ALA A 498 8.85 1.49 -22.44
CA ALA A 498 9.42 1.63 -21.11
C ALA A 498 9.82 3.08 -20.78
N THR A 499 9.60 3.46 -19.54
CA THR A 499 10.06 4.73 -18.99
C THR A 499 11.36 4.54 -18.20
N VAL A 500 12.40 5.31 -18.56
CA VAL A 500 13.67 5.33 -17.80
C VAL A 500 13.58 6.40 -16.73
N LEU A 501 13.36 5.98 -15.49
CA LEU A 501 13.15 6.90 -14.37
C LEU A 501 13.58 6.26 -13.05
N ASN A 502 14.29 7.02 -12.21
CA ASN A 502 14.72 6.58 -10.90
C ASN A 502 13.51 6.53 -9.93
N PRO A 503 13.16 5.37 -9.36
CA PRO A 503 12.06 5.25 -8.41
C PRO A 503 12.37 5.90 -7.04
N GLN A 504 13.64 6.21 -6.75
CA GLN A 504 14.09 6.83 -5.50
C GLN A 504 13.61 6.02 -4.28
N TYR A 505 14.00 4.76 -4.20
CA TYR A 505 13.64 3.90 -3.06
C TYR A 505 14.08 4.49 -1.72
N ALA A 506 13.30 4.24 -0.68
CA ALA A 506 13.61 4.72 0.68
C ALA A 506 14.94 4.16 1.19
N ASP A 507 15.14 2.84 1.09
CA ASP A 507 16.39 2.15 1.44
C ASP A 507 16.39 0.74 0.81
N ALA A 508 16.79 0.66 -0.46
CA ALA A 508 16.83 -0.62 -1.19
C ALA A 508 17.84 -1.62 -0.60
N ALA A 509 18.89 -1.14 0.07
CA ALA A 509 19.91 -2.01 0.67
C ALA A 509 19.36 -2.81 1.86
N SER A 510 18.43 -2.25 2.61
CA SER A 510 17.72 -2.94 3.71
C SER A 510 16.41 -3.61 3.26
N GLY A 511 16.11 -3.67 1.96
CA GLY A 511 14.87 -4.25 1.43
C GLY A 511 13.65 -3.32 1.51
N ASN A 512 13.83 -2.03 1.77
CA ASN A 512 12.75 -1.05 1.76
C ASN A 512 12.68 -0.33 0.40
N PHE A 513 11.75 -0.76 -0.43
CA PHE A 513 11.52 -0.25 -1.78
C PHE A 513 10.40 0.79 -1.85
N GLN A 514 10.01 1.41 -0.74
CA GLN A 514 9.01 2.46 -0.75
C GLN A 514 9.40 3.57 -1.73
N LEU A 515 8.47 3.91 -2.63
CA LEU A 515 8.67 4.87 -3.70
C LEU A 515 8.63 6.30 -3.15
N LYS A 516 9.72 7.04 -3.30
CA LYS A 516 9.79 8.49 -3.01
C LYS A 516 9.54 9.34 -4.25
N ASN A 517 9.69 8.77 -5.45
CA ASN A 517 9.40 9.46 -6.70
C ASN A 517 7.89 9.43 -6.96
N GLU A 518 7.23 10.56 -6.77
CA GLU A 518 5.79 10.69 -6.98
C GLU A 518 5.35 10.38 -8.41
N SER A 519 6.20 10.68 -9.40
CA SER A 519 5.90 10.38 -10.81
C SER A 519 5.79 8.88 -11.05
N VAL A 520 6.61 8.06 -10.39
CA VAL A 520 6.53 6.59 -10.46
C VAL A 520 5.33 6.08 -9.65
N SER A 521 5.14 6.62 -8.45
CA SER A 521 4.06 6.19 -7.54
C SER A 521 2.66 6.38 -8.13
N LYS A 522 2.44 7.43 -8.92
CA LYS A 522 1.15 7.72 -9.59
C LYS A 522 0.69 6.63 -10.57
N PHE A 523 1.63 5.95 -11.21
CA PHE A 523 1.31 4.88 -12.17
C PHE A 523 0.95 3.55 -11.52
N LYS A 524 1.07 3.44 -10.18
CA LYS A 524 0.83 2.21 -9.43
C LYS A 524 1.59 1.01 -10.03
N THR A 525 2.87 1.24 -10.36
CA THR A 525 3.77 0.27 -10.98
C THR A 525 4.68 -0.34 -9.92
N GLY A 526 5.13 -1.57 -10.13
CA GLY A 526 5.89 -2.34 -9.16
C GLY A 526 5.00 -2.98 -8.10
N ASP A 527 5.60 -3.50 -7.06
CA ASP A 527 4.90 -4.18 -5.97
C ASP A 527 4.02 -3.19 -5.18
N PRO A 528 2.71 -3.43 -5.06
CA PRO A 528 1.77 -2.54 -4.38
C PRO A 528 2.09 -2.23 -2.93
N ARG A 529 2.86 -3.09 -2.23
CA ARG A 529 3.27 -2.85 -0.84
C ARG A 529 4.10 -1.58 -0.67
N TRP A 530 4.73 -1.09 -1.73
CA TRP A 530 5.65 0.04 -1.72
C TRP A 530 5.04 1.35 -2.20
N TYR A 531 3.76 1.36 -2.55
CA TYR A 531 3.11 2.61 -2.96
C TYR A 531 3.06 3.58 -1.78
N SER A 532 3.24 4.87 -2.06
CA SER A 532 3.04 5.91 -1.06
C SER A 532 1.60 5.85 -0.56
N LYS A 533 1.40 5.79 0.74
CA LYS A 533 0.07 5.96 1.33
C LYS A 533 -0.38 7.38 1.03
N GLN A 534 -1.41 7.52 0.21
CA GLN A 534 -2.09 8.79 -0.04
C GLN A 534 -2.82 9.26 1.22
#